data_52269ead98495a55a6a708b648565327
#
_entry.id   52269ead98495a55a6a708b648565327
#
_cell.length_a   1.000
_cell.length_b   1.000
_cell.length_c   1.000
_cell.angle_alpha   90.00
_cell.angle_beta   90.00
_cell.angle_gamma   90.00
#
_symmetry.space_group_name_H-M   'P 1'
#
loop_
_entity.id
_entity.type
_entity.pdbx_description
1 polymer ?
#
loop_
_entity_poly.entity_id
_entity_poly.type
_entity_poly.pdbx_seq_one_letter_code
_entity_poly.pdbx_strand_id
1 'polypeptide(L)'
;MDSTNTKRTLAMSLKALLKEQPLSKISIGEICDLCSMSRKSFYYHFKDKEDLISWIFDTEFEEACKEKTRVIDTLIKYFYENKSFYKKVLKEEGQNSFSEHLYSFCCALMEDTFKNELGIKELNRFQIGFFADGFVCTIKRWMTSYNAQSPDELARQINESFPVSHNLKNEEKALA
;
A
#
# COMPACT_ATOMS: atom_id res chain seq x y z
N MET A 1 -15.89 24.95 -1.59
CA MET A 1 -15.86 23.48 -1.48
C MET A 1 -14.77 23.14 -0.49
N ASP A 2 -15.04 22.26 0.46
CA ASP A 2 -14.02 21.79 1.39
C ASP A 2 -12.90 21.06 0.62
N SER A 3 -11.63 21.33 0.97
CA SER A 3 -10.43 20.75 0.33
C SER A 3 -10.49 19.22 0.30
N THR A 4 -10.97 18.59 1.36
CA THR A 4 -11.11 17.13 1.48
C THR A 4 -12.15 16.57 0.51
N ASN A 5 -13.26 17.27 0.33
CA ASN A 5 -14.31 16.84 -0.59
C ASN A 5 -13.85 16.91 -2.05
N THR A 6 -13.08 17.96 -2.42
CA THR A 6 -12.46 18.06 -3.75
C THR A 6 -11.51 16.90 -4.03
N LYS A 7 -10.63 16.57 -3.07
CA LYS A 7 -9.70 15.43 -3.20
C LYS A 7 -10.45 14.10 -3.39
N ARG A 8 -11.50 13.85 -2.62
CA ARG A 8 -12.34 12.65 -2.74
C ARG A 8 -13.03 12.56 -4.10
N THR A 9 -13.53 13.67 -4.62
CA THR A 9 -14.19 13.72 -5.94
C THR A 9 -13.20 13.38 -7.06
N LEU A 10 -11.97 13.93 -7.04
CA LEU A 10 -10.91 13.59 -7.97
C LEU A 10 -10.51 12.10 -7.87
N ALA A 11 -10.42 11.57 -6.66
CA ALA A 11 -10.12 10.16 -6.41
C ALA A 11 -11.20 9.22 -6.99
N MET A 12 -12.47 9.55 -6.80
CA MET A 12 -13.59 8.79 -7.39
C MET A 12 -13.54 8.82 -8.92
N SER A 13 -13.22 9.96 -9.53
CA SER A 13 -13.07 10.09 -10.98
C SER A 13 -11.94 9.23 -11.52
N LEU A 14 -10.76 9.25 -10.89
CA LEU A 14 -9.64 8.40 -11.28
C LEU A 14 -10.01 6.90 -11.15
N LYS A 15 -10.63 6.50 -10.04
CA LYS A 15 -11.08 5.11 -9.84
C LYS A 15 -12.09 4.66 -10.89
N ALA A 16 -13.00 5.54 -11.31
CA ALA A 16 -13.97 5.26 -12.37
C ALA A 16 -13.26 5.05 -13.72
N LEU A 17 -12.35 5.94 -14.11
CA LEU A 17 -11.59 5.83 -15.36
C LEU A 17 -10.70 4.59 -15.38
N LEU A 18 -10.10 4.22 -14.24
CA LEU A 18 -9.29 3.01 -14.13
C LEU A 18 -10.09 1.72 -14.32
N LYS A 19 -11.41 1.71 -14.20
CA LYS A 19 -12.21 0.53 -14.57
C LYS A 19 -12.16 0.28 -16.07
N GLU A 20 -12.17 1.36 -16.87
CA GLU A 20 -12.32 1.31 -18.32
C GLU A 20 -10.98 1.23 -19.07
N GLN A 21 -9.92 1.88 -18.55
CA GLN A 21 -8.65 1.98 -19.26
C GLN A 21 -7.42 1.88 -18.32
N PRO A 22 -6.21 1.60 -18.85
CA PRO A 22 -4.99 1.58 -18.05
C PRO A 22 -4.59 3.00 -17.61
N LEU A 23 -3.84 3.11 -16.50
CA LEU A 23 -3.40 4.35 -15.91
C LEU A 23 -2.59 5.23 -16.88
N SER A 24 -1.72 4.62 -17.69
CA SER A 24 -0.91 5.30 -18.69
C SER A 24 -1.73 6.08 -19.73
N LYS A 25 -2.97 5.66 -20.01
CA LYS A 25 -3.88 6.35 -20.95
C LYS A 25 -4.74 7.42 -20.30
N ILE A 26 -4.84 7.44 -18.97
CA ILE A 26 -5.66 8.43 -18.26
C ILE A 26 -4.90 9.75 -18.14
N SER A 27 -5.46 10.82 -18.65
CA SER A 27 -4.94 12.17 -18.50
C SER A 27 -5.58 12.88 -17.30
N ILE A 28 -4.87 13.89 -16.76
CA ILE A 28 -5.43 14.79 -15.72
C ILE A 28 -6.67 15.52 -16.24
N GLY A 29 -6.72 15.81 -17.56
CA GLY A 29 -7.89 16.40 -18.19
C GLY A 29 -9.13 15.51 -18.00
N GLU A 30 -9.06 14.25 -18.39
CA GLU A 30 -10.17 13.30 -18.26
C GLU A 30 -10.64 13.15 -16.81
N ILE A 31 -9.71 13.12 -15.83
CA ILE A 31 -10.07 13.09 -14.40
C ILE A 31 -10.89 14.32 -14.02
N CYS A 32 -10.44 15.51 -14.45
CA CYS A 32 -11.10 16.76 -14.16
C CYS A 32 -12.47 16.89 -14.87
N ASP A 33 -12.52 16.50 -16.14
CA ASP A 33 -13.74 16.58 -16.97
C ASP A 33 -14.86 15.71 -16.38
N LEU A 34 -14.51 14.51 -15.90
CA LEU A 34 -15.48 13.60 -15.29
C LEU A 34 -16.13 14.17 -14.02
N CYS A 35 -15.45 15.06 -13.30
CA CYS A 35 -15.99 15.70 -12.10
C CYS A 35 -16.28 17.20 -12.27
N SER A 36 -16.28 17.71 -13.50
CA SER A 36 -16.54 19.13 -13.84
C SER A 36 -15.62 20.09 -13.08
N MET A 37 -14.37 19.70 -12.90
CA MET A 37 -13.33 20.51 -12.25
C MET A 37 -12.30 21.03 -13.28
N SER A 38 -11.63 22.12 -12.96
CA SER A 38 -10.52 22.63 -13.79
C SER A 38 -9.21 21.89 -13.47
N ARG A 39 -8.31 21.83 -14.46
CA ARG A 39 -6.93 21.33 -14.22
C ARG A 39 -6.20 22.17 -13.16
N LYS A 40 -6.50 23.47 -13.04
CA LYS A 40 -5.96 24.32 -11.98
C LYS A 40 -6.38 23.84 -10.60
N SER A 41 -7.64 23.39 -10.44
CA SER A 41 -8.13 22.79 -9.20
C SER A 41 -7.40 21.50 -8.87
N PHE A 42 -7.12 20.65 -9.85
CA PHE A 42 -6.31 19.45 -9.67
C PHE A 42 -4.92 19.78 -9.13
N TYR A 43 -4.17 20.67 -9.83
CA TYR A 43 -2.81 21.04 -9.45
C TYR A 43 -2.70 21.85 -8.16
N TYR A 44 -3.80 22.39 -7.65
CA TYR A 44 -3.85 22.95 -6.31
C TYR A 44 -3.76 21.87 -5.21
N HIS A 45 -4.20 20.65 -5.49
CA HIS A 45 -4.28 19.55 -4.52
C HIS A 45 -3.24 18.47 -4.74
N PHE A 46 -2.87 18.21 -5.99
CA PHE A 46 -2.00 17.10 -6.37
C PHE A 46 -1.00 17.52 -7.44
N LYS A 47 0.22 17.06 -7.30
CA LYS A 47 1.30 17.30 -8.25
C LYS A 47 1.07 16.57 -9.59
N ASP A 48 0.65 15.31 -9.50
CA ASP A 48 0.42 14.41 -10.62
C ASP A 48 -0.61 13.32 -10.24
N LYS A 49 -0.81 12.35 -11.13
CA LYS A 49 -1.71 11.20 -10.88
C LYS A 49 -1.20 10.27 -9.79
N GLU A 50 0.08 10.12 -9.70
CA GLU A 50 0.78 9.27 -8.74
C GLU A 50 0.61 9.82 -7.32
N ASP A 51 0.68 11.14 -7.15
CA ASP A 51 0.38 11.83 -5.89
C ASP A 51 -1.09 11.63 -5.46
N LEU A 52 -2.03 11.71 -6.42
CA LEU A 52 -3.44 11.39 -6.16
C LEU A 52 -3.62 9.92 -5.74
N ILE A 53 -2.92 8.98 -6.39
CA ILE A 53 -2.98 7.55 -6.04
C ILE A 53 -2.41 7.31 -4.64
N SER A 54 -1.29 7.93 -4.31
CA SER A 54 -0.68 7.85 -2.98
C SER A 54 -1.64 8.38 -1.91
N TRP A 55 -2.29 9.51 -2.17
CA TRP A 55 -3.30 10.07 -1.26
C TRP A 55 -4.52 9.13 -1.09
N ILE A 56 -4.96 8.47 -2.16
CA ILE A 56 -6.04 7.47 -2.09
C ILE A 56 -5.64 6.35 -1.15
N PHE A 57 -4.43 5.80 -1.35
CA PHE A 57 -3.91 4.73 -0.50
C PHE A 57 -3.84 5.15 0.96
N ASP A 58 -3.18 6.27 1.25
CA ASP A 58 -2.97 6.75 2.62
C ASP A 58 -4.30 6.96 3.34
N THR A 59 -5.27 7.64 2.67
CA THR A 59 -6.56 7.96 3.28
C THR A 59 -7.43 6.72 3.51
N GLU A 60 -7.50 5.82 2.53
CA GLU A 60 -8.36 4.63 2.62
C GLU A 60 -7.75 3.55 3.50
N PHE A 61 -6.42 3.43 3.49
CA PHE A 61 -5.73 2.48 4.36
C PHE A 61 -5.75 2.93 5.83
N GLU A 62 -5.57 4.23 6.09
CA GLU A 62 -5.76 4.79 7.44
C GLU A 62 -7.16 4.47 7.99
N GLU A 63 -8.19 4.63 7.16
CA GLU A 63 -9.57 4.27 7.54
C GLU A 63 -9.71 2.77 7.83
N ALA A 64 -9.08 1.91 7.00
CA ALA A 64 -9.10 0.46 7.19
C ALA A 64 -8.39 0.02 8.49
N CYS A 65 -7.44 0.82 8.99
CA CYS A 65 -6.69 0.52 10.22
C CYS A 65 -7.41 0.91 11.50
N LYS A 66 -8.45 1.77 11.46
CA LYS A 66 -9.11 2.30 12.68
C LYS A 66 -9.63 1.22 13.64
N GLU A 67 -10.03 0.08 13.13
CA GLU A 67 -10.64 -0.99 13.95
C GLU A 67 -9.76 -2.23 14.08
N LYS A 68 -8.51 -2.21 13.62
CA LYS A 68 -7.68 -3.41 13.48
C LYS A 68 -6.32 -3.26 14.16
N THR A 69 -5.90 -4.35 14.81
CA THR A 69 -4.66 -4.39 15.59
C THR A 69 -3.43 -4.84 14.80
N ARG A 70 -3.60 -5.55 13.68
CA ARG A 70 -2.48 -6.09 12.89
C ARG A 70 -2.39 -5.39 11.53
N VAL A 71 -1.45 -4.48 11.42
CA VAL A 71 -1.30 -3.59 10.25
C VAL A 71 -1.00 -4.39 8.98
N ILE A 72 -0.12 -5.40 9.04
CA ILE A 72 0.24 -6.24 7.88
C ILE A 72 -0.98 -7.01 7.36
N ASP A 73 -1.75 -7.64 8.23
CA ASP A 73 -2.96 -8.38 7.84
C ASP A 73 -3.99 -7.44 7.21
N THR A 74 -4.13 -6.25 7.79
CA THR A 74 -5.02 -5.20 7.26
C THR A 74 -4.58 -4.72 5.88
N LEU A 75 -3.29 -4.53 5.67
CA LEU A 75 -2.72 -4.11 4.38
C LEU A 75 -2.97 -5.14 3.29
N ILE A 76 -2.75 -6.42 3.58
CA ILE A 76 -2.99 -7.52 2.64
C ILE A 76 -4.49 -7.59 2.27
N LYS A 77 -5.36 -7.50 3.26
CA LYS A 77 -6.82 -7.49 3.05
C LYS A 77 -7.27 -6.28 2.23
N TYR A 78 -6.76 -5.10 2.54
CA TYR A 78 -7.05 -3.87 1.81
C TYR A 78 -6.66 -3.99 0.33
N PHE A 79 -5.47 -4.52 0.02
CA PHE A 79 -5.06 -4.78 -1.36
C PHE A 79 -5.95 -5.81 -2.05
N TYR A 80 -6.38 -6.84 -1.36
CA TYR A 80 -7.28 -7.85 -1.92
C TYR A 80 -8.64 -7.25 -2.30
N GLU A 81 -9.23 -6.50 -1.40
CA GLU A 81 -10.52 -5.82 -1.61
C GLU A 81 -10.45 -4.79 -2.76
N ASN A 82 -9.29 -4.16 -2.95
CA ASN A 82 -9.04 -3.16 -3.99
C ASN A 82 -8.19 -3.70 -5.17
N LYS A 83 -8.17 -5.03 -5.37
CA LYS A 83 -7.27 -5.70 -6.32
C LYS A 83 -7.37 -5.16 -7.74
N SER A 84 -8.57 -4.87 -8.23
CA SER A 84 -8.79 -4.37 -9.59
C SER A 84 -8.11 -3.02 -9.84
N PHE A 85 -8.09 -2.15 -8.85
CA PHE A 85 -7.43 -0.86 -8.89
C PHE A 85 -5.90 -1.00 -8.82
N TYR A 86 -5.38 -1.62 -7.75
CA TYR A 86 -3.94 -1.71 -7.52
C TYR A 86 -3.21 -2.58 -8.53
N LYS A 87 -3.87 -3.59 -9.11
CA LYS A 87 -3.28 -4.38 -10.22
C LYS A 87 -2.94 -3.51 -11.44
N LYS A 88 -3.73 -2.47 -11.73
CA LYS A 88 -3.47 -1.53 -12.82
C LYS A 88 -2.41 -0.50 -12.42
N VAL A 89 -2.47 0.00 -11.20
CA VAL A 89 -1.54 0.99 -10.66
C VAL A 89 -0.12 0.41 -10.53
N LEU A 90 0.02 -0.78 -9.95
CA LEU A 90 1.31 -1.43 -9.71
C LEU A 90 2.00 -1.96 -10.97
N LYS A 91 1.36 -1.90 -12.14
CA LYS A 91 1.99 -2.20 -13.43
C LYS A 91 2.79 -1.03 -14.00
N GLU A 92 2.49 0.18 -13.58
CA GLU A 92 3.23 1.36 -14.01
C GLU A 92 4.57 1.43 -13.26
N GLU A 93 5.65 1.58 -14.01
CA GLU A 93 7.01 1.70 -13.49
C GLU A 93 7.55 3.09 -13.79
N GLY A 94 8.38 3.64 -12.91
CA GLY A 94 9.01 4.93 -13.11
C GLY A 94 9.28 5.68 -11.81
N GLN A 95 10.02 6.77 -11.91
CA GLN A 95 10.24 7.67 -10.78
C GLN A 95 8.92 8.28 -10.31
N ASN A 96 8.74 8.39 -9.00
CA ASN A 96 7.49 8.80 -8.32
C ASN A 96 6.30 7.86 -8.53
N SER A 97 6.51 6.61 -8.98
CA SER A 97 5.42 5.64 -9.09
C SER A 97 4.82 5.32 -7.70
N PHE A 98 3.58 4.85 -7.70
CA PHE A 98 2.97 4.34 -6.46
C PHE A 98 3.81 3.22 -5.80
N SER A 99 4.60 2.50 -6.58
CA SER A 99 5.54 1.50 -6.05
C SER A 99 6.59 2.11 -5.11
N GLU A 100 7.11 3.29 -5.41
CA GLU A 100 8.05 4.03 -4.56
C GLU A 100 7.38 4.49 -3.26
N HIS A 101 6.15 5.01 -3.36
CA HIS A 101 5.36 5.39 -2.19
C HIS A 101 5.08 4.18 -1.29
N LEU A 102 4.63 3.07 -1.87
CA LEU A 102 4.38 1.82 -1.15
C LEU A 102 5.65 1.27 -0.50
N TYR A 103 6.80 1.33 -1.18
CA TYR A 103 8.09 0.94 -0.61
C TYR A 103 8.43 1.78 0.62
N SER A 104 8.31 3.11 0.51
CA SER A 104 8.56 4.02 1.63
C SER A 104 7.64 3.76 2.81
N PHE A 105 6.35 3.51 2.55
CA PHE A 105 5.37 3.09 3.56
C PHE A 105 5.79 1.76 4.22
N CYS A 106 6.19 0.77 3.42
CA CYS A 106 6.62 -0.53 3.94
C CYS A 106 7.90 -0.43 4.77
N CYS A 107 8.85 0.46 4.43
CA CYS A 107 10.02 0.71 5.27
C CYS A 107 9.62 1.21 6.66
N ALA A 108 8.71 2.19 6.75
CA ALA A 108 8.22 2.69 8.03
C ALA A 108 7.47 1.61 8.83
N LEU A 109 6.62 0.82 8.14
CA LEU A 109 5.90 -0.30 8.75
C LEU A 109 6.85 -1.36 9.29
N MET A 110 7.90 -1.73 8.53
CA MET A 110 8.90 -2.71 8.99
C MET A 110 9.67 -2.18 10.20
N GLU A 111 10.09 -0.92 10.17
CA GLU A 111 10.79 -0.29 11.30
C GLU A 111 9.94 -0.33 12.57
N ASP A 112 8.66 0.01 12.48
CA ASP A 112 7.72 -0.03 13.61
C ASP A 112 7.49 -1.46 14.12
N THR A 113 7.20 -2.41 13.22
CA THR A 113 6.99 -3.82 13.53
C THR A 113 8.21 -4.42 14.24
N PHE A 114 9.40 -4.21 13.70
CA PHE A 114 10.64 -4.75 14.29
C PHE A 114 10.92 -4.16 15.67
N LYS A 115 10.71 -2.86 15.87
CA LYS A 115 10.96 -2.20 17.16
C LYS A 115 9.92 -2.58 18.21
N ASN A 116 8.64 -2.48 17.86
CA ASN A 116 7.56 -2.50 18.84
C ASN A 116 6.96 -3.90 19.03
N GLU A 117 6.89 -4.72 17.99
CA GLU A 117 6.32 -6.07 18.09
C GLU A 117 7.39 -7.13 18.37
N LEU A 118 8.58 -6.96 17.83
CA LEU A 118 9.64 -7.98 17.88
C LEU A 118 10.79 -7.60 18.82
N GLY A 119 10.79 -6.41 19.40
CA GLY A 119 11.79 -5.95 20.37
C GLY A 119 13.20 -5.78 19.80
N ILE A 120 13.36 -5.77 18.47
CA ILE A 120 14.66 -5.59 17.80
C ILE A 120 14.98 -4.10 17.78
N LYS A 121 15.91 -3.67 18.65
CA LYS A 121 16.23 -2.25 18.85
C LYS A 121 17.09 -1.63 17.75
N GLU A 122 17.88 -2.42 17.04
CA GLU A 122 18.82 -1.92 16.04
C GLU A 122 18.69 -2.70 14.73
N LEU A 123 17.92 -2.13 13.80
CA LEU A 123 17.94 -2.52 12.40
C LEU A 123 18.68 -1.47 11.59
N ASN A 124 19.60 -1.92 10.74
CA ASN A 124 20.22 -1.02 9.79
C ASN A 124 19.30 -0.79 8.59
N ARG A 125 19.55 0.30 7.85
CA ARG A 125 18.73 0.66 6.67
C ARG A 125 18.66 -0.44 5.62
N PHE A 126 19.72 -1.23 5.46
CA PHE A 126 19.74 -2.34 4.50
C PHE A 126 18.73 -3.43 4.89
N GLN A 127 18.67 -3.79 6.16
CA GLN A 127 17.72 -4.80 6.64
C GLN A 127 16.27 -4.35 6.46
N ILE A 128 15.97 -3.11 6.82
CA ILE A 128 14.63 -2.53 6.63
C ILE A 128 14.25 -2.55 5.14
N GLY A 129 15.14 -2.05 4.26
CA GLY A 129 14.93 -2.05 2.82
C GLY A 129 14.74 -3.44 2.24
N PHE A 130 15.56 -4.41 2.65
CA PHE A 130 15.45 -5.80 2.19
C PHE A 130 14.07 -6.42 2.51
N PHE A 131 13.56 -6.22 3.72
CA PHE A 131 12.24 -6.71 4.08
C PHE A 131 11.12 -5.93 3.35
N ALA A 132 11.25 -4.63 3.21
CA ALA A 132 10.29 -3.80 2.47
C ALA A 132 10.23 -4.20 0.99
N ASP A 133 11.38 -4.39 0.32
CA ASP A 133 11.46 -4.89 -1.05
C ASP A 133 10.83 -6.27 -1.20
N GLY A 134 11.16 -7.20 -0.31
CA GLY A 134 10.58 -8.53 -0.28
C GLY A 134 9.06 -8.50 -0.16
N PHE A 135 8.55 -7.63 0.72
CA PHE A 135 7.12 -7.45 0.94
C PHE A 135 6.44 -6.85 -0.30
N VAL A 136 6.94 -5.72 -0.82
CA VAL A 136 6.39 -5.05 -2.01
C VAL A 136 6.39 -5.99 -3.22
N CYS A 137 7.50 -6.70 -3.48
CA CYS A 137 7.59 -7.68 -4.56
C CYS A 137 6.60 -8.84 -4.38
N THR A 138 6.41 -9.31 -3.15
CA THR A 138 5.44 -10.37 -2.83
C THR A 138 4.01 -9.91 -3.10
N ILE A 139 3.63 -8.72 -2.64
CA ILE A 139 2.31 -8.13 -2.91
C ILE A 139 2.10 -7.95 -4.42
N LYS A 140 3.05 -7.37 -5.15
CA LYS A 140 2.96 -7.20 -6.61
C LYS A 140 2.72 -8.55 -7.31
N ARG A 141 3.49 -9.58 -6.97
CA ARG A 141 3.38 -10.93 -7.54
C ARG A 141 2.04 -11.57 -7.21
N TRP A 142 1.61 -11.47 -5.95
CA TRP A 142 0.32 -12.00 -5.50
C TRP A 142 -0.87 -11.33 -6.19
N MET A 143 -0.83 -10.00 -6.34
CA MET A 143 -1.87 -9.24 -7.03
C MET A 143 -2.01 -9.61 -8.52
N THR A 144 -0.92 -9.99 -9.16
CA THR A 144 -0.89 -10.31 -10.60
C THR A 144 -1.06 -11.81 -10.88
N SER A 145 -0.94 -12.68 -9.87
CA SER A 145 -1.08 -14.12 -10.02
C SER A 145 -2.51 -14.52 -10.35
N TYR A 146 -2.64 -15.54 -11.24
CA TYR A 146 -3.93 -16.15 -11.59
C TYR A 146 -4.47 -17.04 -10.45
N ASN A 147 -3.59 -17.83 -9.81
CA ASN A 147 -3.91 -18.71 -8.68
C ASN A 147 -3.36 -18.12 -7.36
N ALA A 148 -3.72 -16.87 -7.05
CA ALA A 148 -3.31 -16.25 -5.81
C ALA A 148 -3.96 -16.95 -4.63
N GLN A 149 -3.16 -17.26 -3.61
CA GLN A 149 -3.64 -17.74 -2.32
C GLN A 149 -4.56 -16.73 -1.64
N SER A 150 -5.32 -17.17 -0.64
CA SER A 150 -6.20 -16.26 0.12
C SER A 150 -5.40 -15.17 0.86
N PRO A 151 -6.02 -14.03 1.18
CA PRO A 151 -5.39 -12.99 2.00
C PRO A 151 -4.89 -13.51 3.34
N ASP A 152 -5.67 -14.35 4.01
CA ASP A 152 -5.33 -14.90 5.32
C ASP A 152 -4.11 -15.83 5.25
N GLU A 153 -4.03 -16.65 4.20
CA GLU A 153 -2.88 -17.53 3.99
C GLU A 153 -1.62 -16.75 3.68
N LEU A 154 -1.71 -15.69 2.84
CA LEU A 154 -0.57 -14.81 2.58
C LEU A 154 -0.13 -14.09 3.85
N ALA A 155 -1.06 -13.57 4.64
CA ALA A 155 -0.76 -12.90 5.90
C ALA A 155 -0.05 -13.85 6.88
N ARG A 156 -0.53 -15.09 7.01
CA ARG A 156 0.10 -16.10 7.84
C ARG A 156 1.55 -16.37 7.42
N GLN A 157 1.79 -16.60 6.13
CA GLN A 157 3.14 -16.90 5.60
C GLN A 157 4.09 -15.73 5.79
N ILE A 158 3.63 -14.50 5.56
CA ILE A 158 4.44 -13.31 5.79
C ILE A 158 4.80 -13.17 7.27
N ASN A 159 3.83 -13.32 8.17
CA ASN A 159 4.08 -13.23 9.61
C ASN A 159 5.04 -14.33 10.11
N GLU A 160 4.96 -15.55 9.56
CA GLU A 160 5.89 -16.64 9.87
C GLU A 160 7.30 -16.44 9.31
N SER A 161 7.44 -15.59 8.30
CA SER A 161 8.75 -15.30 7.67
C SER A 161 9.58 -14.29 8.46
N PHE A 162 9.01 -13.63 9.47
CA PHE A 162 9.78 -12.74 10.33
C PHE A 162 10.67 -13.54 11.32
N PRO A 163 11.97 -13.20 11.44
CA PRO A 163 12.97 -14.05 12.09
C PRO A 163 12.79 -14.26 13.61
N VAL A 164 11.85 -13.57 14.25
CA VAL A 164 11.72 -13.53 15.72
C VAL A 164 10.69 -14.50 16.28
N SER A 165 9.80 -15.06 15.47
CA SER A 165 8.82 -16.03 15.98
C SER A 165 9.43 -17.33 16.51
N HIS A 166 10.69 -17.62 16.17
CA HIS A 166 11.38 -18.84 16.60
C HIS A 166 12.24 -18.70 17.86
N ASN A 167 12.80 -17.52 18.13
CA ASN A 167 13.73 -17.37 19.27
C ASN A 167 13.00 -17.18 20.61
N LEU A 168 11.91 -16.44 20.67
CA LEU A 168 11.18 -16.24 21.94
C LEU A 168 10.54 -17.53 22.46
N LYS A 169 10.06 -18.42 21.59
CA LYS A 169 9.50 -19.72 22.02
C LYS A 169 10.57 -20.72 22.50
N ASN A 170 11.82 -20.56 22.10
CA ASN A 170 12.91 -21.42 22.52
C ASN A 170 13.55 -20.95 23.84
N GLU A 171 13.55 -19.65 24.14
CA GLU A 171 14.04 -19.14 25.43
C GLU A 171 13.05 -19.44 26.57
N GLU A 172 11.74 -19.36 26.34
CA GLU A 172 10.74 -19.80 27.34
C GLU A 172 10.80 -21.29 27.63
N LYS A 173 11.16 -22.12 26.63
CA LYS A 173 11.34 -23.58 26.85
C LYS A 173 12.67 -23.95 27.49
N ALA A 174 13.67 -23.08 27.43
CA ALA A 174 14.98 -23.30 28.06
C ALA A 174 15.02 -22.84 29.52
N LEU A 175 14.01 -22.07 29.97
CA LEU A 175 13.86 -21.55 31.33
C LEU A 175 12.79 -22.30 32.16
N ALA A 176 12.11 -23.28 31.58
CA ALA A 176 11.13 -24.14 32.24
C ALA A 176 11.65 -25.57 32.42
#